data_b5a2af00ccfd5f0cbe94fd48c9555a90
#
_entry.id   b5a2af00ccfd5f0cbe94fd48c9555a90
#
_cell.length_a   1.000
_cell.length_b   1.000
_cell.length_c   1.000
_cell.angle_alpha   90.00
_cell.angle_beta   90.00
_cell.angle_gamma   90.00
#
_symmetry.space_group_name_H-M   'P 1'
#
loop_
_entity.id
_entity.type
_entity.pdbx_description
1 polymer ?
#
loop_
_entity_poly.entity_id
_entity_poly.type
_entity_poly.pdbx_seq_one_letter_code
_entity_poly.pdbx_strand_id
1 'polypeptide(L)'
;MIDVSMLALAGSLILAAQGAIAAEPAFVRTDRFIDLPSDERLFVREVRGRNTPPAAEQSAVLLVHGARVPGIASFDLPVPGGSLAVDLAAAGHVVYVLDLRGYGASSRPAAMDEDPSGSAPLIRTDDAVADIAAAVDAIRGWSGNNPISIVGWATGGHWAGAFAARYPEAVARLVLYNTLYDGTAEHETLGRGSPLEDPLRPGSFNASAFGGYRFNTRDSLFSAWNNSIPIADKNLWRDERVARAYGDAALVSDASSTSREPPSFRSPSGALADSFEVITGKTQWSASALVMPVLVIRSEKDFWSRPQDAEALAKEAPEAELVTIPDATHFVHLDRDDAGRAVFLSALTRFLDPSQSRPK
;
A
#
# COMPACT_ATOMS: atom_id res chain seq x y z
N MET A 1 -74.51 -3.46 -55.98
CA MET A 1 -73.14 -4.08 -55.87
C MET A 1 -72.27 -2.95 -55.47
N ILE A 2 -71.95 -2.91 -54.18
CA ILE A 2 -71.20 -1.82 -53.54
C ILE A 2 -69.84 -2.44 -53.09
N ASP A 3 -68.77 -1.88 -53.64
CA ASP A 3 -67.41 -2.23 -53.34
C ASP A 3 -66.92 -1.36 -52.16
N VAL A 4 -66.41 -1.99 -51.09
CA VAL A 4 -65.93 -1.31 -49.87
C VAL A 4 -64.46 -1.53 -49.80
N SER A 5 -63.70 -0.53 -50.24
CA SER A 5 -62.22 -0.50 -50.10
C SER A 5 -61.82 -0.25 -48.66
N MET A 6 -61.12 -1.20 -48.05
CA MET A 6 -60.43 -1.05 -46.72
C MET A 6 -59.18 -0.23 -46.91
N LEU A 7 -59.07 0.91 -46.22
CA LEU A 7 -57.83 1.66 -46.00
C LEU A 7 -57.12 1.06 -44.77
N ALA A 8 -55.96 0.50 -44.99
CA ALA A 8 -55.05 0.10 -43.89
C ALA A 8 -54.16 1.27 -43.50
N LEU A 9 -54.34 1.78 -42.28
CA LEU A 9 -53.42 2.75 -41.66
C LEU A 9 -52.21 1.98 -41.04
N ALA A 10 -51.03 2.13 -41.65
CA ALA A 10 -49.78 1.66 -41.06
C ALA A 10 -49.25 2.72 -40.08
N GLY A 11 -49.44 2.49 -38.80
CA GLY A 11 -48.88 3.30 -37.76
C GLY A 11 -47.41 2.88 -37.51
N SER A 12 -46.45 3.71 -37.91
CA SER A 12 -45.02 3.51 -37.59
C SER A 12 -44.78 3.86 -36.12
N LEU A 13 -44.54 2.84 -35.29
CA LEU A 13 -44.01 3.01 -33.93
C LEU A 13 -42.53 3.37 -34.04
N ILE A 14 -42.19 4.63 -33.79
CA ILE A 14 -40.81 5.06 -33.57
C ILE A 14 -40.46 4.70 -32.12
N LEU A 15 -39.77 3.58 -31.91
CA LEU A 15 -39.15 3.25 -30.65
C LEU A 15 -37.92 4.18 -30.46
N ALA A 16 -38.08 5.24 -29.66
CA ALA A 16 -36.95 6.04 -29.20
C ALA A 16 -36.10 5.16 -28.26
N ALA A 17 -35.00 4.66 -28.76
CA ALA A 17 -33.95 4.05 -27.90
C ALA A 17 -33.36 5.16 -27.00
N GLN A 18 -33.88 5.29 -25.80
CA GLN A 18 -33.20 6.05 -24.76
C GLN A 18 -31.90 5.28 -24.44
N GLY A 19 -30.77 5.75 -24.99
CA GLY A 19 -29.45 5.30 -24.60
C GLY A 19 -29.31 5.52 -23.10
N ALA A 20 -29.17 4.46 -22.34
CA ALA A 20 -28.81 4.54 -20.93
C ALA A 20 -27.46 5.29 -20.85
N ILE A 21 -27.52 6.54 -20.39
CA ILE A 21 -26.31 7.29 -20.02
C ILE A 21 -25.69 6.49 -18.89
N ALA A 22 -24.53 5.86 -19.13
CA ALA A 22 -23.81 5.15 -18.09
C ALA A 22 -23.57 6.13 -16.94
N ALA A 23 -24.01 5.77 -15.73
CA ALA A 23 -23.80 6.60 -14.56
C ALA A 23 -22.29 6.88 -14.42
N GLU A 24 -21.93 8.15 -14.30
CA GLU A 24 -20.53 8.52 -14.09
C GLU A 24 -19.98 7.84 -12.82
N PRO A 25 -18.72 7.38 -12.83
CA PRO A 25 -18.14 6.70 -11.67
C PRO A 25 -18.15 7.61 -10.44
N ALA A 26 -18.50 7.06 -9.27
CA ALA A 26 -18.60 7.81 -8.02
C ALA A 26 -17.24 8.40 -7.55
N PHE A 27 -16.13 7.81 -8.01
CA PHE A 27 -14.77 8.21 -7.66
C PHE A 27 -13.97 8.60 -8.90
N VAL A 28 -13.11 9.62 -8.73
CA VAL A 28 -12.18 10.10 -9.76
C VAL A 28 -10.79 9.62 -9.40
N ARG A 29 -10.07 9.11 -10.40
CA ARG A 29 -8.65 8.76 -10.31
C ARG A 29 -7.85 9.67 -11.24
N THR A 30 -6.78 10.27 -10.72
CA THR A 30 -5.88 11.14 -11.50
C THR A 30 -4.45 10.67 -11.28
N ASP A 31 -3.82 10.21 -12.34
CA ASP A 31 -2.41 9.79 -12.31
C ASP A 31 -1.50 11.00 -12.52
N ARG A 32 -0.49 11.12 -11.66
CA ARG A 32 0.48 12.22 -11.65
C ARG A 32 1.89 11.68 -11.59
N PHE A 33 2.84 12.48 -12.06
CA PHE A 33 4.26 12.20 -11.91
C PHE A 33 4.94 13.36 -11.19
N ILE A 34 5.96 13.04 -10.39
CA ILE A 34 6.82 13.96 -9.67
C ILE A 34 8.21 13.77 -10.23
N ASP A 35 8.75 14.80 -10.88
CA ASP A 35 10.11 14.76 -11.39
C ASP A 35 11.13 14.90 -10.25
N LEU A 36 12.14 14.04 -10.24
CA LEU A 36 13.24 14.05 -9.28
C LEU A 36 14.50 14.67 -9.91
N PRO A 37 15.45 15.17 -9.09
CA PRO A 37 16.66 15.81 -9.61
C PRO A 37 17.55 14.92 -10.51
N SER A 38 17.38 13.59 -10.44
CA SER A 38 18.16 12.58 -11.19
C SER A 38 17.55 12.18 -12.54
N ASP A 39 16.65 12.97 -13.12
CA ASP A 39 15.83 12.62 -14.28
C ASP A 39 14.92 11.40 -14.06
N GLU A 40 14.79 10.94 -12.81
CA GLU A 40 13.84 9.94 -12.37
C GLU A 40 12.50 10.61 -12.02
N ARG A 41 11.46 9.80 -11.94
CA ARG A 41 10.14 10.30 -11.54
C ARG A 41 9.42 9.32 -10.65
N LEU A 42 8.61 9.84 -9.74
CA LEU A 42 7.69 9.06 -8.92
C LEU A 42 6.29 9.12 -9.52
N PHE A 43 5.60 8.01 -9.45
CA PHE A 43 4.19 7.92 -9.80
C PHE A 43 3.34 8.05 -8.54
N VAL A 44 2.28 8.88 -8.63
CA VAL A 44 1.28 9.06 -7.59
C VAL A 44 -0.10 9.05 -8.22
N ARG A 45 -1.00 8.21 -7.72
CA ARG A 45 -2.43 8.25 -8.07
C ARG A 45 -3.21 8.98 -7.00
N GLU A 46 -3.92 10.05 -7.39
CA GLU A 46 -4.95 10.68 -6.58
C GLU A 46 -6.29 9.96 -6.75
N VAL A 47 -6.96 9.62 -5.65
CA VAL A 47 -8.30 9.05 -5.61
C VAL A 47 -9.18 9.91 -4.72
N ARG A 48 -10.34 10.36 -5.23
CA ARG A 48 -11.29 11.18 -4.47
C ARG A 48 -12.73 10.94 -4.91
N GLY A 49 -13.68 11.24 -4.06
CA GLY A 49 -15.09 11.28 -4.43
C GLY A 49 -15.33 12.34 -5.52
N ARG A 50 -16.22 12.07 -6.49
CA ARG A 50 -16.52 13.00 -7.58
C ARG A 50 -17.03 14.35 -7.07
N ASN A 51 -17.86 14.33 -6.03
CA ASN A 51 -18.47 15.53 -5.44
C ASN A 51 -17.68 16.05 -4.21
N THR A 52 -16.48 15.55 -4.01
CA THR A 52 -15.61 16.00 -2.91
C THR A 52 -15.22 17.47 -3.18
N PRO A 53 -15.38 18.39 -2.20
CA PRO A 53 -14.93 19.77 -2.32
C PRO A 53 -13.45 19.88 -2.68
N PRO A 54 -12.97 21.05 -3.11
CA PRO A 54 -11.54 21.26 -3.38
C PRO A 54 -10.66 20.80 -2.23
N ALA A 55 -9.49 20.27 -2.54
CA ALA A 55 -8.57 19.63 -1.59
C ALA A 55 -8.19 20.48 -0.36
N ALA A 56 -8.28 21.80 -0.44
CA ALA A 56 -7.98 22.71 0.68
C ALA A 56 -8.92 22.55 1.91
N GLU A 57 -10.10 21.94 1.71
CA GLU A 57 -11.08 21.69 2.77
C GLU A 57 -11.11 20.21 3.21
N GLN A 58 -10.26 19.38 2.62
CA GLN A 58 -10.24 17.94 2.83
C GLN A 58 -8.89 17.50 3.40
N SER A 59 -8.87 16.48 4.24
CA SER A 59 -7.60 15.90 4.67
C SER A 59 -6.95 15.07 3.56
N ALA A 60 -5.68 15.35 3.26
CA ALA A 60 -4.87 14.56 2.35
C ALA A 60 -4.29 13.35 3.09
N VAL A 61 -4.39 12.16 2.46
CA VAL A 61 -3.86 10.91 2.99
C VAL A 61 -2.94 10.26 1.96
N LEU A 62 -1.68 10.04 2.33
CA LEU A 62 -0.69 9.32 1.52
C LEU A 62 -0.64 7.85 1.94
N LEU A 63 -0.77 6.93 0.99
CA LEU A 63 -0.61 5.48 1.19
C LEU A 63 0.77 5.04 0.72
N VAL A 64 1.53 4.38 1.61
CA VAL A 64 2.88 3.87 1.35
C VAL A 64 2.88 2.35 1.41
N HIS A 65 3.20 1.70 0.29
CA HIS A 65 3.14 0.25 0.11
C HIS A 65 4.29 -0.50 0.77
N GLY A 66 4.13 -1.82 0.93
CA GLY A 66 5.18 -2.71 1.43
C GLY A 66 6.25 -3.07 0.38
N ALA A 67 7.21 -3.92 0.77
CA ALA A 67 8.44 -4.21 0.05
C ALA A 67 8.33 -5.04 -1.25
N ARG A 68 7.16 -5.59 -1.57
CA ARG A 68 7.04 -6.52 -2.71
C ARG A 68 6.23 -5.96 -3.86
N VAL A 69 5.08 -5.35 -3.55
CA VAL A 69 4.04 -5.01 -4.52
C VAL A 69 3.81 -3.50 -4.47
N PRO A 70 3.75 -2.83 -5.64
CA PRO A 70 3.59 -1.38 -5.71
C PRO A 70 2.24 -0.89 -5.20
N GLY A 71 2.12 0.42 -5.04
CA GLY A 71 0.99 1.08 -4.41
C GLY A 71 -0.35 0.77 -5.05
N ILE A 72 -0.44 0.83 -6.39
CA ILE A 72 -1.70 0.57 -7.10
C ILE A 72 -2.20 -0.86 -6.83
N ALA A 73 -1.33 -1.86 -6.95
CA ALA A 73 -1.69 -3.24 -6.67
C ALA A 73 -2.01 -3.48 -5.19
N SER A 74 -1.37 -2.74 -4.28
CA SER A 74 -1.61 -2.82 -2.84
C SER A 74 -2.92 -2.14 -2.41
N PHE A 75 -3.28 -0.98 -3.01
CA PHE A 75 -4.30 -0.11 -2.41
C PHE A 75 -5.41 0.35 -3.33
N ASP A 76 -5.35 0.12 -4.66
CA ASP A 76 -6.37 0.60 -5.60
C ASP A 76 -6.68 -0.41 -6.71
N LEU A 77 -7.07 -1.62 -6.33
CA LEU A 77 -7.50 -2.64 -7.28
C LEU A 77 -8.88 -2.28 -7.86
N PRO A 78 -9.12 -2.54 -9.17
CA PRO A 78 -10.35 -2.17 -9.85
C PRO A 78 -11.49 -3.18 -9.60
N VAL A 79 -11.62 -3.67 -8.37
CA VAL A 79 -12.65 -4.64 -7.96
C VAL A 79 -13.26 -4.25 -6.61
N PRO A 80 -14.55 -4.53 -6.37
CA PRO A 80 -15.18 -4.27 -5.07
C PRO A 80 -14.41 -4.92 -3.92
N GLY A 81 -14.18 -4.18 -2.85
CA GLY A 81 -13.43 -4.65 -1.67
C GLY A 81 -11.91 -4.69 -1.86
N GLY A 82 -11.39 -4.30 -3.05
CA GLY A 82 -9.95 -4.31 -3.35
C GLY A 82 -9.27 -2.94 -3.30
N SER A 83 -9.97 -1.86 -2.93
CA SER A 83 -9.40 -0.51 -2.94
C SER A 83 -9.54 0.19 -1.60
N LEU A 84 -8.48 0.18 -0.81
CA LEU A 84 -8.37 1.01 0.40
C LEU A 84 -8.44 2.50 0.05
N ALA A 85 -7.92 2.89 -1.11
CA ALA A 85 -7.97 4.27 -1.57
C ALA A 85 -9.42 4.74 -1.79
N VAL A 86 -10.29 3.89 -2.35
CA VAL A 86 -11.72 4.18 -2.51
C VAL A 86 -12.42 4.22 -1.15
N ASP A 87 -12.10 3.31 -0.23
CA ASP A 87 -12.73 3.29 1.11
C ASP A 87 -12.46 4.60 1.86
N LEU A 88 -11.21 5.09 1.83
CA LEU A 88 -10.85 6.37 2.45
C LEU A 88 -11.43 7.57 1.69
N ALA A 89 -11.52 7.50 0.36
CA ALA A 89 -12.18 8.54 -0.44
C ALA A 89 -13.69 8.60 -0.15
N ALA A 90 -14.33 7.45 0.11
CA ALA A 90 -15.73 7.38 0.56
C ALA A 90 -15.93 7.99 1.96
N ALA A 91 -14.91 7.92 2.82
CA ALA A 91 -14.90 8.59 4.12
C ALA A 91 -14.59 10.10 4.03
N GLY A 92 -14.40 10.65 2.83
CA GLY A 92 -14.25 12.09 2.59
C GLY A 92 -12.81 12.57 2.44
N HIS A 93 -11.82 11.68 2.36
CA HIS A 93 -10.41 12.05 2.17
C HIS A 93 -10.05 12.22 0.69
N VAL A 94 -9.01 13.02 0.41
CA VAL A 94 -8.28 12.94 -0.86
C VAL A 94 -7.09 12.02 -0.66
N VAL A 95 -7.06 10.91 -1.37
CA VAL A 95 -6.10 9.82 -1.14
C VAL A 95 -5.07 9.78 -2.25
N TYR A 96 -3.82 9.68 -1.87
CA TYR A 96 -2.68 9.59 -2.78
C TYR A 96 -1.99 8.25 -2.59
N VAL A 97 -1.89 7.47 -3.66
CA VAL A 97 -1.23 6.17 -3.69
C VAL A 97 0.11 6.33 -4.38
N LEU A 98 1.20 6.14 -3.64
CA LEU A 98 2.57 6.29 -4.13
C LEU A 98 3.13 4.95 -4.62
N ASP A 99 3.79 4.96 -5.76
CA ASP A 99 4.79 3.95 -6.11
C ASP A 99 6.19 4.53 -5.81
N LEU A 100 6.95 3.89 -4.92
CA LEU A 100 8.34 4.24 -4.66
C LEU A 100 9.22 3.90 -5.87
N ARG A 101 10.42 4.50 -5.99
CA ARG A 101 11.39 4.11 -7.04
C ARG A 101 11.63 2.61 -7.03
N GLY A 102 11.79 2.04 -8.21
CA GLY A 102 11.93 0.59 -8.40
C GLY A 102 10.60 -0.17 -8.43
N TYR A 103 9.46 0.49 -8.16
CA TYR A 103 8.14 -0.12 -8.13
C TYR A 103 7.17 0.54 -9.12
N GLY A 104 6.19 -0.25 -9.57
CA GLY A 104 5.05 0.23 -10.33
C GLY A 104 5.40 1.07 -11.55
N ALA A 105 4.75 2.22 -11.65
CA ALA A 105 4.96 3.19 -12.73
C ALA A 105 6.04 4.24 -12.42
N SER A 106 6.65 4.19 -11.23
CA SER A 106 7.83 5.01 -10.90
C SER A 106 9.07 4.54 -11.65
N SER A 107 10.04 5.42 -11.79
CA SER A 107 11.34 5.10 -12.41
C SER A 107 12.01 3.93 -11.68
N ARG A 108 12.65 3.06 -12.45
CA ARG A 108 13.49 1.99 -11.93
C ARG A 108 14.95 2.39 -12.03
N PRO A 109 15.76 2.22 -10.96
CA PRO A 109 17.21 2.33 -11.07
C PRO A 109 17.75 1.49 -12.22
N ALA A 110 18.68 2.01 -13.01
CA ALA A 110 19.26 1.32 -14.17
C ALA A 110 19.82 -0.07 -13.82
N ALA A 111 20.33 -0.23 -12.61
CA ALA A 111 20.79 -1.54 -12.10
C ALA A 111 19.70 -2.63 -12.05
N MET A 112 18.41 -2.28 -12.16
CA MET A 112 17.33 -3.27 -12.25
C MET A 112 17.18 -3.85 -13.67
N ASP A 113 17.85 -3.31 -14.67
CA ASP A 113 17.91 -3.86 -16.04
C ASP A 113 19.16 -4.73 -16.26
N GLU A 114 20.05 -4.81 -15.27
CA GLU A 114 21.26 -5.63 -15.25
C GLU A 114 21.04 -6.89 -14.39
N ASP A 115 22.06 -7.76 -14.28
CA ASP A 115 22.01 -8.93 -13.38
C ASP A 115 21.86 -8.48 -11.92
N PRO A 116 20.89 -9.01 -11.15
CA PRO A 116 20.68 -8.59 -9.78
C PRO A 116 21.90 -8.78 -8.87
N SER A 117 22.78 -9.76 -9.16
CA SER A 117 24.01 -9.99 -8.40
C SER A 117 25.07 -8.91 -8.59
N GLY A 118 24.94 -8.07 -9.65
CA GLY A 118 25.87 -6.99 -10.00
C GLY A 118 25.75 -5.76 -9.13
N SER A 119 24.72 -5.66 -8.27
CA SER A 119 24.49 -4.47 -7.45
C SER A 119 24.15 -4.82 -6.00
N ALA A 120 24.48 -3.88 -5.09
CA ALA A 120 24.01 -3.94 -3.71
C ALA A 120 22.48 -3.81 -3.63
N PRO A 121 21.83 -4.21 -2.52
CA PRO A 121 20.39 -4.05 -2.33
C PRO A 121 19.92 -2.62 -2.62
N LEU A 122 19.03 -2.48 -3.62
CA LEU A 122 18.51 -1.19 -4.11
C LEU A 122 17.32 -0.74 -3.27
N ILE A 123 17.13 0.57 -3.18
CA ILE A 123 16.03 1.25 -2.47
C ILE A 123 16.02 0.84 -1.00
N ARG A 124 16.94 1.43 -0.25
CA ARG A 124 17.04 1.34 1.20
C ARG A 124 16.12 2.37 1.87
N THR A 125 16.04 2.34 3.18
CA THR A 125 15.22 3.27 3.97
C THR A 125 15.47 4.74 3.66
N ASP A 126 16.73 5.16 3.46
CA ASP A 126 17.04 6.56 3.11
C ASP A 126 16.52 6.95 1.72
N ASP A 127 16.58 6.04 0.74
CA ASP A 127 15.99 6.26 -0.59
C ASP A 127 14.47 6.39 -0.51
N ALA A 128 13.82 5.49 0.25
CA ALA A 128 12.38 5.52 0.44
C ALA A 128 11.92 6.79 1.18
N VAL A 129 12.67 7.24 2.19
CA VAL A 129 12.40 8.49 2.91
C VAL A 129 12.52 9.69 1.97
N ALA A 130 13.50 9.71 1.05
CA ALA A 130 13.62 10.77 0.06
C ALA A 130 12.45 10.78 -0.93
N ASP A 131 11.98 9.59 -1.37
CA ASP A 131 10.81 9.46 -2.24
C ASP A 131 9.53 9.94 -1.55
N ILE A 132 9.33 9.55 -0.28
CA ILE A 132 8.19 10.00 0.53
C ILE A 132 8.24 11.52 0.71
N ALA A 133 9.42 12.10 0.96
CA ALA A 133 9.58 13.56 1.09
C ALA A 133 9.17 14.29 -0.18
N ALA A 134 9.63 13.84 -1.35
CA ALA A 134 9.24 14.41 -2.63
C ALA A 134 7.72 14.29 -2.89
N ALA A 135 7.14 13.14 -2.54
CA ALA A 135 5.70 12.92 -2.66
C ALA A 135 4.90 13.84 -1.72
N VAL A 136 5.30 13.97 -0.47
CA VAL A 136 4.67 14.85 0.53
C VAL A 136 4.71 16.32 0.06
N ASP A 137 5.85 16.80 -0.41
CA ASP A 137 6.00 18.18 -0.90
C ASP A 137 5.11 18.45 -2.12
N ALA A 138 5.04 17.52 -3.07
CA ALA A 138 4.16 17.64 -4.23
C ALA A 138 2.67 17.61 -3.83
N ILE A 139 2.28 16.69 -2.94
CA ILE A 139 0.89 16.57 -2.44
C ILE A 139 0.48 17.86 -1.71
N ARG A 140 1.34 18.44 -0.90
CA ARG A 140 1.09 19.72 -0.22
C ARG A 140 0.83 20.83 -1.23
N GLY A 141 1.60 20.87 -2.33
CA GLY A 141 1.38 21.81 -3.42
C GLY A 141 0.05 21.60 -4.16
N TRP A 142 -0.36 20.34 -4.37
CA TRP A 142 -1.60 20.03 -5.09
C TRP A 142 -2.85 20.18 -4.23
N SER A 143 -2.77 19.81 -2.96
CA SER A 143 -3.91 19.77 -2.04
C SER A 143 -4.09 21.06 -1.22
N GLY A 144 -3.04 21.86 -1.08
CA GLY A 144 -3.02 22.97 -0.11
C GLY A 144 -2.97 22.51 1.34
N ASN A 145 -2.92 21.19 1.61
CA ASN A 145 -2.84 20.64 2.96
C ASN A 145 -1.40 20.64 3.46
N ASN A 146 -1.21 21.09 4.68
CA ASN A 146 0.06 21.05 5.38
C ASN A 146 -0.19 21.11 6.90
N PRO A 147 0.12 20.06 7.67
CA PRO A 147 0.67 18.75 7.27
C PRO A 147 -0.35 17.79 6.62
N ILE A 148 0.10 16.61 6.14
CA ILE A 148 -0.75 15.55 5.58
C ILE A 148 -0.73 14.29 6.46
N SER A 149 -1.74 13.43 6.32
CA SER A 149 -1.73 12.12 7.00
C SER A 149 -1.02 11.07 6.16
N ILE A 150 -0.33 10.12 6.81
CA ILE A 150 0.37 9.02 6.13
C ILE A 150 -0.08 7.68 6.71
N VAL A 151 -0.34 6.71 5.82
CA VAL A 151 -0.68 5.32 6.16
C VAL A 151 0.36 4.42 5.52
N GLY A 152 1.15 3.73 6.32
CA GLY A 152 2.19 2.81 5.87
C GLY A 152 1.87 1.35 6.20
N TRP A 153 2.00 0.45 5.20
CA TRP A 153 1.79 -0.98 5.33
C TRP A 153 3.11 -1.74 5.36
N ALA A 154 3.30 -2.61 6.34
CA ALA A 154 4.47 -3.49 6.45
C ALA A 154 5.78 -2.68 6.42
N THR A 155 6.66 -2.92 5.44
CA THR A 155 7.87 -2.10 5.23
C THR A 155 7.54 -0.64 4.89
N GLY A 156 6.41 -0.38 4.22
CA GLY A 156 5.92 0.99 4.00
C GLY A 156 5.63 1.73 5.31
N GLY A 157 5.21 1.01 6.36
CA GLY A 157 5.10 1.57 7.70
C GLY A 157 6.46 1.92 8.31
N HIS A 158 7.46 1.05 8.13
CA HIS A 158 8.84 1.35 8.55
C HIS A 158 9.38 2.63 7.86
N TRP A 159 9.21 2.74 6.55
CA TRP A 159 9.64 3.92 5.78
C TRP A 159 8.87 5.19 6.15
N ALA A 160 7.55 5.08 6.34
CA ALA A 160 6.71 6.20 6.80
C ALA A 160 7.08 6.65 8.23
N GLY A 161 7.40 5.71 9.13
CA GLY A 161 7.92 5.99 10.47
C GLY A 161 9.26 6.70 10.45
N ALA A 162 10.20 6.22 9.60
CA ALA A 162 11.50 6.85 9.40
C ALA A 162 11.37 8.28 8.84
N PHE A 163 10.45 8.49 7.88
CA PHE A 163 10.14 9.81 7.36
C PHE A 163 9.56 10.72 8.44
N ALA A 164 8.53 10.25 9.16
CA ALA A 164 7.86 11.04 10.19
C ALA A 164 8.78 11.40 11.37
N ALA A 165 9.71 10.51 11.74
CA ALA A 165 10.73 10.80 12.76
C ALA A 165 11.73 11.88 12.32
N ARG A 166 12.01 11.98 11.00
CA ARG A 166 12.93 12.96 10.42
C ARG A 166 12.26 14.30 10.10
N TYR A 167 10.96 14.29 9.75
CA TYR A 167 10.19 15.44 9.33
C TYR A 167 8.81 15.51 10.04
N PRO A 168 8.81 15.57 11.38
CA PRO A 168 7.58 15.45 12.16
C PRO A 168 6.54 16.54 11.86
N GLU A 169 6.97 17.74 11.47
CA GLU A 169 6.11 18.86 11.11
C GLU A 169 5.35 18.64 9.77
N ALA A 170 5.78 17.70 8.95
CA ALA A 170 5.14 17.39 7.68
C ALA A 170 3.96 16.41 7.82
N VAL A 171 3.81 15.75 8.98
CA VAL A 171 2.86 14.67 9.21
C VAL A 171 1.79 15.07 10.22
N ALA A 172 0.52 15.09 9.78
CA ALA A 172 -0.63 15.38 10.62
C ALA A 172 -1.00 14.20 11.53
N ARG A 173 -1.05 13.01 10.97
CA ARG A 173 -1.35 11.74 11.62
C ARG A 173 -0.58 10.61 10.93
N LEU A 174 -0.09 9.67 11.70
CA LEU A 174 0.67 8.53 11.17
C LEU A 174 -0.03 7.23 11.51
N VAL A 175 -0.26 6.38 10.51
CA VAL A 175 -0.76 5.02 10.71
C VAL A 175 0.29 4.02 10.28
N LEU A 176 0.68 3.14 11.18
CA LEU A 176 1.65 2.07 10.98
C LEU A 176 0.94 0.74 11.17
N TYR A 177 0.71 -0.03 10.09
CA TYR A 177 0.05 -1.31 10.26
C TYR A 177 0.88 -2.48 9.73
N ASN A 178 0.95 -3.54 10.55
CA ASN A 178 1.73 -4.74 10.31
C ASN A 178 3.22 -4.43 10.05
N THR A 179 3.81 -3.54 10.86
CA THR A 179 5.13 -2.92 10.66
C THR A 179 6.17 -3.53 11.59
N LEU A 180 7.36 -3.87 11.07
CA LEU A 180 8.53 -4.27 11.87
C LEU A 180 9.13 -3.07 12.58
N TYR A 181 9.53 -3.26 13.85
CA TYR A 181 10.19 -2.20 14.62
C TYR A 181 11.18 -2.71 15.68
N ASP A 182 10.78 -3.67 16.52
CA ASP A 182 11.59 -4.12 17.65
C ASP A 182 12.71 -5.08 17.23
N GLY A 183 13.97 -4.65 17.44
CA GLY A 183 15.15 -5.45 17.16
C GLY A 183 15.55 -6.41 18.29
N THR A 184 14.81 -6.47 19.39
CA THR A 184 15.15 -7.31 20.55
C THR A 184 14.51 -8.70 20.49
N ALA A 185 13.43 -8.86 19.72
CA ALA A 185 12.75 -10.13 19.56
C ALA A 185 13.26 -10.91 18.35
N GLU A 186 13.35 -12.23 18.46
CA GLU A 186 13.72 -13.13 17.35
C GLU A 186 12.63 -13.13 16.26
N HIS A 187 13.06 -13.39 15.04
CA HIS A 187 12.17 -13.56 13.88
C HIS A 187 12.62 -14.75 13.05
N GLU A 188 11.74 -15.74 12.88
CA GLU A 188 12.08 -17.04 12.27
C GLU A 188 12.66 -16.93 10.85
N THR A 189 12.18 -15.96 10.05
CA THR A 189 12.51 -15.87 8.62
C THR A 189 13.36 -14.66 8.24
N LEU A 190 13.54 -13.69 9.14
CA LEU A 190 14.21 -12.41 8.81
C LEU A 190 15.47 -12.13 9.63
N GLY A 191 15.66 -12.82 10.77
CA GLY A 191 16.73 -12.55 11.71
C GLY A 191 17.97 -13.43 11.51
N ARG A 192 18.76 -13.55 12.57
CA ARG A 192 19.95 -14.41 12.63
C ARG A 192 19.56 -15.87 12.39
N GLY A 193 20.38 -16.61 11.66
CA GLY A 193 20.13 -17.99 11.26
C GLY A 193 19.13 -18.15 10.13
N SER A 194 18.50 -17.07 9.65
CA SER A 194 17.62 -17.10 8.48
C SER A 194 18.40 -17.09 7.16
N PRO A 195 17.78 -17.39 6.02
CA PRO A 195 18.42 -17.25 4.71
C PRO A 195 18.90 -15.83 4.39
N LEU A 196 18.42 -14.82 5.12
CA LEU A 196 18.85 -13.42 4.96
C LEU A 196 20.22 -13.15 5.59
N GLU A 197 20.72 -14.01 6.49
CA GLU A 197 22.03 -13.86 7.08
C GLU A 197 23.12 -14.39 6.13
N ASP A 198 24.20 -13.63 5.99
CA ASP A 198 25.38 -14.05 5.24
C ASP A 198 26.10 -15.20 6.00
N PRO A 199 26.16 -16.43 5.44
CA PRO A 199 26.80 -17.55 6.12
C PRO A 199 28.29 -17.38 6.35
N LEU A 200 28.94 -16.48 5.60
CA LEU A 200 30.38 -16.17 5.74
C LEU A 200 30.62 -14.97 6.67
N ARG A 201 29.59 -14.17 6.95
CA ARG A 201 29.67 -12.98 7.82
C ARG A 201 28.44 -12.91 8.74
N PRO A 202 28.42 -13.72 9.81
CA PRO A 202 27.31 -13.72 10.76
C PRO A 202 26.97 -12.31 11.27
N GLY A 203 25.68 -12.01 11.39
CA GLY A 203 25.18 -10.67 11.75
C GLY A 203 25.14 -9.67 10.59
N SER A 204 25.47 -10.08 9.36
CA SER A 204 25.36 -9.27 8.15
C SER A 204 24.30 -9.82 7.21
N PHE A 205 23.64 -8.93 6.49
CA PHE A 205 22.69 -9.32 5.42
C PHE A 205 23.44 -9.99 4.26
N ASN A 206 22.86 -11.05 3.70
CA ASN A 206 23.43 -11.82 2.59
C ASN A 206 23.19 -11.11 1.24
N ALA A 207 23.88 -9.98 1.03
CA ALA A 207 23.76 -9.19 -0.18
C ALA A 207 24.14 -9.97 -1.45
N SER A 208 25.08 -10.94 -1.35
CA SER A 208 25.49 -11.77 -2.49
C SER A 208 24.41 -12.73 -2.98
N ALA A 209 23.54 -13.21 -2.11
CA ALA A 209 22.44 -14.11 -2.47
C ALA A 209 21.20 -13.36 -2.97
N PHE A 210 20.97 -12.13 -2.46
CA PHE A 210 19.77 -11.37 -2.79
C PHE A 210 19.97 -10.28 -3.85
N GLY A 211 21.20 -9.81 -4.05
CA GLY A 211 21.53 -8.78 -5.03
C GLY A 211 20.75 -7.48 -4.87
N GLY A 212 20.69 -6.69 -5.94
CA GLY A 212 20.02 -5.40 -5.97
C GLY A 212 18.50 -5.50 -5.95
N TYR A 213 17.95 -6.51 -6.58
CA TYR A 213 16.51 -6.74 -6.70
C TYR A 213 16.20 -8.23 -6.84
N ARG A 214 14.92 -8.59 -6.69
CA ARG A 214 14.43 -9.99 -6.80
C ARG A 214 13.25 -10.10 -7.76
N PHE A 215 13.07 -11.31 -8.30
CA PHE A 215 11.90 -11.67 -9.09
C PHE A 215 10.81 -12.27 -8.21
N ASN A 216 9.57 -11.89 -8.47
CA ASN A 216 8.39 -12.39 -7.77
C ASN A 216 7.39 -12.91 -8.80
N THR A 217 6.98 -14.16 -8.66
CA THR A 217 5.88 -14.71 -9.44
C THR A 217 4.55 -14.41 -8.80
N ARG A 218 3.46 -14.49 -9.56
CA ARG A 218 2.10 -14.39 -9.03
C ARG A 218 1.86 -15.35 -7.87
N ASP A 219 2.23 -16.62 -8.05
CA ASP A 219 1.99 -17.67 -7.04
C ASP A 219 2.75 -17.41 -5.75
N SER A 220 3.96 -16.84 -5.84
CA SER A 220 4.75 -16.48 -4.67
C SER A 220 4.10 -15.46 -3.75
N LEU A 221 3.14 -14.66 -4.27
CA LEU A 221 2.39 -13.68 -3.47
C LEU A 221 1.37 -14.35 -2.56
N PHE A 222 0.79 -15.47 -3.01
CA PHE A 222 -0.32 -16.11 -2.29
C PHE A 222 0.13 -17.07 -1.19
N SER A 223 1.36 -17.58 -1.23
CA SER A 223 1.83 -18.54 -0.24
C SER A 223 1.68 -18.02 1.20
N ALA A 224 2.25 -16.86 1.50
CA ALA A 224 2.17 -16.27 2.84
C ALA A 224 0.73 -15.88 3.21
N TRP A 225 -0.03 -15.31 2.27
CA TRP A 225 -1.44 -14.98 2.51
C TRP A 225 -2.27 -16.24 2.83
N ASN A 226 -2.15 -17.26 2.00
CA ASN A 226 -2.86 -18.54 2.22
C ASN A 226 -2.50 -19.19 3.56
N ASN A 227 -1.22 -19.13 3.95
CA ASN A 227 -0.76 -19.73 5.21
C ASN A 227 -1.29 -18.98 6.44
N SER A 228 -1.50 -17.67 6.35
CA SER A 228 -2.05 -16.87 7.47
C SER A 228 -3.58 -16.98 7.61
N ILE A 229 -4.30 -17.44 6.58
CA ILE A 229 -5.75 -17.66 6.66
C ILE A 229 -6.03 -18.93 7.46
N PRO A 230 -6.81 -18.86 8.59
CA PRO A 230 -6.94 -19.96 9.55
C PRO A 230 -7.89 -21.09 9.10
N ILE A 231 -8.61 -20.92 7.99
CA ILE A 231 -9.60 -21.90 7.48
C ILE A 231 -9.14 -22.53 6.15
N ALA A 232 -9.69 -23.70 5.83
CA ALA A 232 -9.30 -24.46 4.64
C ALA A 232 -9.73 -23.77 3.34
N ASP A 233 -11.00 -23.35 3.25
CA ASP A 233 -11.51 -22.61 2.09
C ASP A 233 -11.11 -21.13 2.19
N LYS A 234 -10.04 -20.78 1.49
CA LYS A 234 -9.48 -19.42 1.50
C LYS A 234 -10.44 -18.37 0.92
N ASN A 235 -11.40 -18.77 0.09
CA ASN A 235 -12.36 -17.86 -0.53
C ASN A 235 -13.45 -17.39 0.45
N LEU A 236 -13.64 -18.10 1.56
CA LEU A 236 -14.47 -17.61 2.67
C LEU A 236 -13.80 -16.51 3.48
N TRP A 237 -12.47 -16.37 3.37
CA TRP A 237 -11.69 -15.34 4.08
C TRP A 237 -11.39 -14.12 3.23
N ARG A 238 -11.06 -14.35 1.96
CA ARG A 238 -10.77 -13.30 0.97
C ARG A 238 -11.59 -13.53 -0.30
N ASP A 239 -11.94 -12.46 -1.01
CA ASP A 239 -12.63 -12.59 -2.29
C ASP A 239 -11.63 -13.06 -3.38
N GLU A 240 -11.98 -14.10 -4.14
CA GLU A 240 -11.13 -14.61 -5.22
C GLU A 240 -10.86 -13.54 -6.29
N ARG A 241 -11.82 -12.65 -6.55
CA ARG A 241 -11.65 -11.53 -7.50
C ARG A 241 -10.59 -10.55 -7.01
N VAL A 242 -10.57 -10.24 -5.71
CA VAL A 242 -9.56 -9.38 -5.08
C VAL A 242 -8.19 -10.05 -5.17
N ALA A 243 -8.08 -11.32 -4.82
CA ALA A 243 -6.83 -12.07 -4.90
C ALA A 243 -6.29 -12.12 -6.33
N ARG A 244 -7.17 -12.39 -7.31
CA ARG A 244 -6.79 -12.41 -8.73
C ARG A 244 -6.30 -11.04 -9.19
N ALA A 245 -7.06 -9.98 -8.90
CA ALA A 245 -6.72 -8.62 -9.28
C ALA A 245 -5.38 -8.16 -8.65
N TYR A 246 -5.10 -8.56 -7.39
CA TYR A 246 -3.83 -8.29 -6.72
C TYR A 246 -2.65 -8.91 -7.46
N GLY A 247 -2.74 -10.20 -7.78
CA GLY A 247 -1.67 -10.89 -8.52
C GLY A 247 -1.48 -10.36 -9.94
N ASP A 248 -2.58 -10.05 -10.65
CA ASP A 248 -2.52 -9.52 -12.01
C ASP A 248 -1.95 -8.10 -12.02
N ALA A 249 -2.38 -7.22 -11.11
CA ALA A 249 -1.85 -5.86 -10.98
C ALA A 249 -0.36 -5.87 -10.59
N ALA A 250 0.08 -6.80 -9.74
CA ALA A 250 1.49 -6.95 -9.40
C ALA A 250 2.34 -7.32 -10.63
N LEU A 251 1.89 -8.27 -11.47
CA LEU A 251 2.59 -8.63 -12.70
C LEU A 251 2.63 -7.48 -13.69
N VAL A 252 1.49 -6.83 -13.96
CA VAL A 252 1.39 -5.71 -14.92
C VAL A 252 2.24 -4.51 -14.48
N SER A 253 2.55 -4.39 -13.20
CA SER A 253 3.37 -3.30 -12.67
C SER A 253 4.81 -3.28 -13.20
N ASP A 254 5.31 -4.39 -13.72
CA ASP A 254 6.61 -4.47 -14.41
C ASP A 254 6.39 -4.79 -15.90
N ALA A 255 6.65 -3.83 -16.77
CA ALA A 255 6.43 -3.97 -18.21
C ALA A 255 7.18 -5.16 -18.85
N SER A 256 8.26 -5.61 -18.22
CA SER A 256 9.03 -6.78 -18.66
C SER A 256 8.60 -8.11 -18.01
N SER A 257 7.54 -8.12 -17.21
CA SER A 257 7.13 -9.30 -16.43
C SER A 257 6.86 -10.54 -17.28
N THR A 258 6.24 -10.36 -18.45
CA THR A 258 5.87 -11.45 -19.37
C THR A 258 7.02 -11.93 -20.27
N SER A 259 8.17 -11.24 -20.26
CA SER A 259 9.37 -11.69 -20.98
C SER A 259 10.16 -12.78 -20.23
N ARG A 260 9.71 -13.13 -19.03
CA ARG A 260 10.32 -14.14 -18.15
C ARG A 260 9.46 -15.40 -18.08
N GLU A 261 10.09 -16.55 -17.87
CA GLU A 261 9.41 -17.83 -17.67
C GLU A 261 9.82 -18.43 -16.32
N PRO A 262 8.89 -18.56 -15.35
CA PRO A 262 7.52 -18.06 -15.36
C PRO A 262 7.43 -16.53 -15.34
N PRO A 263 6.30 -15.93 -15.78
CA PRO A 263 6.10 -14.49 -15.69
C PRO A 263 6.34 -13.98 -14.28
N SER A 264 7.15 -12.92 -14.15
CA SER A 264 7.56 -12.39 -12.84
C SER A 264 7.84 -10.91 -12.90
N PHE A 265 7.59 -10.21 -11.80
CA PHE A 265 7.89 -8.80 -11.65
C PHE A 265 9.07 -8.59 -10.71
N ARG A 266 9.78 -7.48 -10.88
CA ARG A 266 10.96 -7.12 -10.07
C ARG A 266 10.55 -6.27 -8.88
N SER A 267 11.23 -6.50 -7.74
CA SER A 267 11.14 -5.66 -6.54
C SER A 267 12.54 -5.43 -5.97
N PRO A 268 12.91 -4.21 -5.59
CA PRO A 268 14.18 -3.93 -4.92
C PRO A 268 14.41 -4.79 -3.68
N SER A 269 15.66 -5.15 -3.41
CA SER A 269 16.02 -5.99 -2.24
C SER A 269 16.40 -5.17 -1.01
N GLY A 270 16.48 -3.84 -1.11
CA GLY A 270 16.86 -2.96 0.01
C GLY A 270 15.98 -3.13 1.23
N ALA A 271 14.68 -3.28 1.04
CA ALA A 271 13.73 -3.54 2.12
C ALA A 271 14.02 -4.83 2.90
N LEU A 272 14.55 -5.90 2.26
CA LEU A 272 14.96 -7.11 2.98
C LEU A 272 16.21 -6.87 3.83
N ALA A 273 17.16 -6.12 3.28
CA ALA A 273 18.36 -5.75 4.02
C ALA A 273 18.01 -4.89 5.24
N ASP A 274 17.12 -3.92 5.09
CA ASP A 274 16.64 -3.09 6.20
C ASP A 274 15.88 -3.91 7.24
N SER A 275 15.02 -4.85 6.80
CA SER A 275 14.29 -5.75 7.70
C SER A 275 15.25 -6.62 8.52
N PHE A 276 16.27 -7.19 7.88
CA PHE A 276 17.32 -7.96 8.59
C PHE A 276 18.05 -7.07 9.63
N GLU A 277 18.40 -5.85 9.25
CA GLU A 277 19.07 -4.92 10.15
C GLU A 277 18.20 -4.54 11.36
N VAL A 278 16.91 -4.21 11.13
CA VAL A 278 15.96 -3.92 12.21
C VAL A 278 15.86 -5.11 13.17
N ILE A 279 15.62 -6.32 12.65
CA ILE A 279 15.47 -7.54 13.46
C ILE A 279 16.74 -7.92 14.21
N THR A 280 17.91 -7.55 13.70
CA THR A 280 19.20 -7.82 14.37
C THR A 280 19.66 -6.67 15.27
N GLY A 281 18.81 -5.67 15.53
CA GLY A 281 19.01 -4.60 16.51
C GLY A 281 19.67 -3.34 15.96
N LYS A 282 19.74 -3.17 14.63
CA LYS A 282 20.21 -1.92 14.03
C LYS A 282 19.02 -0.96 13.83
N THR A 283 18.74 -0.17 14.84
CA THR A 283 17.68 0.84 14.80
C THR A 283 18.00 1.93 13.78
N GLN A 284 17.08 2.19 12.85
CA GLN A 284 17.24 3.23 11.82
C GLN A 284 16.51 4.53 12.19
N TRP A 285 15.53 4.46 13.08
CA TRP A 285 14.78 5.59 13.63
C TRP A 285 14.14 5.20 14.97
N SER A 286 13.73 6.19 15.78
CA SER A 286 13.08 5.94 17.08
C SER A 286 11.65 6.47 17.05
N ALA A 287 10.71 5.66 17.56
CA ALA A 287 9.30 6.05 17.70
C ALA A 287 9.12 7.19 18.73
N SER A 288 10.08 7.41 19.62
CA SER A 288 10.05 8.57 20.54
C SER A 288 10.15 9.93 19.82
N ALA A 289 10.59 9.95 18.56
CA ALA A 289 10.60 11.15 17.72
C ALA A 289 9.26 11.44 17.01
N LEU A 290 8.28 10.54 17.13
CA LEU A 290 6.96 10.68 16.52
C LEU A 290 6.06 11.56 17.40
N VAL A 291 6.14 12.88 17.22
CA VAL A 291 5.39 13.86 18.04
C VAL A 291 3.96 14.12 17.57
N MET A 292 3.56 13.53 16.42
CA MET A 292 2.18 13.56 15.93
C MET A 292 1.38 12.39 16.50
N PRO A 293 0.01 12.41 16.44
CA PRO A 293 -0.79 11.25 16.77
C PRO A 293 -0.42 10.03 15.89
N VAL A 294 -0.23 8.87 16.51
CA VAL A 294 0.14 7.60 15.86
C VAL A 294 -0.92 6.54 16.12
N LEU A 295 -1.38 5.86 15.07
CA LEU A 295 -2.16 4.65 15.18
C LEU A 295 -1.31 3.46 14.76
N VAL A 296 -1.08 2.54 15.68
CA VAL A 296 -0.42 1.26 15.42
C VAL A 296 -1.52 0.20 15.28
N ILE A 297 -1.59 -0.46 14.12
CA ILE A 297 -2.52 -1.57 13.88
C ILE A 297 -1.72 -2.86 13.67
N ARG A 298 -2.07 -3.90 14.43
CA ARG A 298 -1.52 -5.23 14.28
C ARG A 298 -2.62 -6.24 13.94
N SER A 299 -2.43 -7.01 12.88
CA SER A 299 -3.22 -8.19 12.59
C SER A 299 -2.70 -9.39 13.38
N GLU A 300 -3.59 -10.13 14.06
CA GLU A 300 -3.15 -11.22 14.97
C GLU A 300 -2.40 -12.34 14.22
N LYS A 301 -2.83 -12.67 12.99
CA LYS A 301 -2.20 -13.69 12.13
C LYS A 301 -1.16 -13.10 11.16
N ASP A 302 -0.61 -11.93 11.50
CA ASP A 302 0.48 -11.37 10.70
C ASP A 302 1.73 -12.25 10.82
N PHE A 303 2.28 -12.62 9.67
CA PHE A 303 3.53 -13.40 9.56
C PHE A 303 4.78 -12.49 9.48
N TRP A 304 4.57 -11.18 9.26
CA TRP A 304 5.66 -10.21 9.03
C TRP A 304 6.01 -9.47 10.31
N SER A 305 5.06 -8.75 10.92
CA SER A 305 5.28 -8.07 12.20
C SER A 305 4.88 -8.96 13.37
N ARG A 306 5.60 -8.79 14.49
CA ARG A 306 5.39 -9.55 15.73
C ARG A 306 4.61 -8.69 16.73
N PRO A 307 4.00 -9.28 17.77
CA PRO A 307 3.38 -8.51 18.86
C PRO A 307 4.33 -7.45 19.44
N GLN A 308 5.61 -7.82 19.64
CA GLN A 308 6.64 -6.96 20.21
C GLN A 308 6.89 -5.70 19.37
N ASP A 309 6.80 -5.79 18.04
CA ASP A 309 6.95 -4.64 17.15
C ASP A 309 5.87 -3.58 17.43
N ALA A 310 4.62 -4.00 17.49
CA ALA A 310 3.49 -3.11 17.75
C ALA A 310 3.50 -2.55 19.19
N GLU A 311 3.84 -3.38 20.16
CA GLU A 311 3.97 -3.00 21.58
C GLU A 311 5.10 -1.98 21.78
N ALA A 312 6.27 -2.19 21.15
CA ALA A 312 7.39 -1.26 21.21
C ALA A 312 7.03 0.09 20.59
N LEU A 313 6.43 0.10 19.39
CA LEU A 313 5.94 1.31 18.74
C LEU A 313 4.97 2.09 19.62
N ALA A 314 3.96 1.40 20.17
CA ALA A 314 2.94 2.04 21.01
C ALA A 314 3.50 2.53 22.37
N LYS A 315 4.52 1.88 22.89
CA LYS A 315 5.19 2.27 24.15
C LYS A 315 6.09 3.48 23.98
N GLU A 316 6.80 3.55 22.85
CA GLU A 316 7.83 4.58 22.62
C GLU A 316 7.25 5.86 22.01
N ALA A 317 6.24 5.77 21.13
CA ALA A 317 5.63 6.95 20.54
C ALA A 317 4.75 7.68 21.56
N PRO A 318 4.97 9.00 21.77
CA PRO A 318 4.33 9.77 22.85
C PRO A 318 2.79 9.82 22.78
N GLU A 319 2.22 9.80 21.57
CA GLU A 319 0.77 9.89 21.32
C GLU A 319 0.28 8.70 20.47
N ALA A 320 0.58 7.47 20.91
CA ALA A 320 0.20 6.27 20.19
C ALA A 320 -1.07 5.60 20.72
N GLU A 321 -1.88 5.10 19.77
CA GLU A 321 -2.99 4.15 20.01
C GLU A 321 -2.61 2.81 19.37
N LEU A 322 -2.76 1.69 20.10
CA LEU A 322 -2.56 0.34 19.57
C LEU A 322 -3.89 -0.36 19.41
N VAL A 323 -4.13 -0.88 18.20
CA VAL A 323 -5.28 -1.73 17.87
C VAL A 323 -4.78 -3.08 17.36
N THR A 324 -5.11 -4.16 18.06
CA THR A 324 -4.89 -5.53 17.56
C THR A 324 -6.22 -6.07 17.03
N ILE A 325 -6.20 -6.55 15.77
CA ILE A 325 -7.37 -7.11 15.10
C ILE A 325 -7.32 -8.64 15.21
N PRO A 326 -8.24 -9.28 15.96
CA PRO A 326 -8.26 -10.71 16.12
C PRO A 326 -8.39 -11.44 14.78
N ASP A 327 -7.71 -12.55 14.64
CA ASP A 327 -7.69 -13.44 13.47
C ASP A 327 -7.32 -12.79 12.12
N ALA A 328 -7.19 -11.47 12.03
CA ALA A 328 -6.84 -10.77 10.80
C ALA A 328 -5.46 -11.19 10.26
N THR A 329 -5.34 -11.24 8.92
CA THR A 329 -4.08 -11.57 8.24
C THR A 329 -3.22 -10.35 7.97
N HIS A 330 -2.00 -10.56 7.47
CA HIS A 330 -1.13 -9.48 6.96
C HIS A 330 -1.82 -8.60 5.92
N PHE A 331 -2.75 -9.16 5.16
CA PHE A 331 -3.49 -8.53 4.07
C PHE A 331 -4.88 -8.04 4.48
N VAL A 332 -5.08 -7.69 5.75
CA VAL A 332 -6.38 -7.31 6.33
C VAL A 332 -7.17 -6.29 5.49
N HIS A 333 -6.49 -5.39 4.79
CA HIS A 333 -7.11 -4.40 3.90
C HIS A 333 -7.67 -4.99 2.59
N LEU A 334 -7.30 -6.23 2.24
CA LEU A 334 -7.77 -7.00 1.08
C LEU A 334 -8.60 -8.24 1.47
N ASP A 335 -8.68 -8.57 2.75
CA ASP A 335 -9.53 -9.63 3.27
C ASP A 335 -11.02 -9.21 3.19
N ARG A 336 -11.94 -10.11 3.48
CA ARG A 336 -13.37 -9.79 3.57
C ARG A 336 -13.66 -8.96 4.82
N ASP A 337 -14.76 -8.24 4.80
CA ASP A 337 -15.17 -7.36 5.92
C ASP A 337 -15.32 -8.14 7.23
N ASP A 338 -15.90 -9.36 7.18
CA ASP A 338 -16.06 -10.28 8.31
C ASP A 338 -14.77 -11.01 8.72
N ALA A 339 -13.70 -10.90 7.92
CA ALA A 339 -12.38 -11.43 8.22
C ALA A 339 -11.41 -10.37 8.79
N GLY A 340 -11.95 -9.33 9.44
CA GLY A 340 -11.19 -8.28 10.12
C GLY A 340 -11.12 -6.95 9.38
N ARG A 341 -11.42 -6.90 8.06
CA ARG A 341 -11.34 -5.68 7.27
C ARG A 341 -12.28 -4.58 7.77
N ALA A 342 -13.51 -4.90 8.17
CA ALA A 342 -14.43 -3.90 8.72
C ALA A 342 -13.89 -3.25 10.00
N VAL A 343 -13.25 -4.02 10.89
CA VAL A 343 -12.59 -3.50 12.10
C VAL A 343 -11.40 -2.61 11.73
N PHE A 344 -10.58 -3.05 10.77
CA PHE A 344 -9.46 -2.28 10.24
C PHE A 344 -9.92 -0.92 9.69
N LEU A 345 -10.92 -0.91 8.81
CA LEU A 345 -11.45 0.32 8.20
C LEU A 345 -12.07 1.25 9.25
N SER A 346 -12.80 0.69 10.23
CA SER A 346 -13.39 1.49 11.32
C SER A 346 -12.33 2.16 12.17
N ALA A 347 -11.27 1.45 12.56
CA ALA A 347 -10.16 2.03 13.32
C ALA A 347 -9.42 3.11 12.52
N LEU A 348 -9.15 2.84 11.24
CA LEU A 348 -8.43 3.73 10.33
C LEU A 348 -9.23 5.02 10.07
N THR A 349 -10.50 4.92 9.67
CA THR A 349 -11.33 6.09 9.35
C THR A 349 -11.60 6.94 10.57
N ARG A 350 -11.89 6.33 11.73
CA ARG A 350 -12.02 7.04 13.01
C ARG A 350 -10.77 7.84 13.34
N PHE A 351 -9.60 7.23 13.21
CA PHE A 351 -8.33 7.88 13.55
C PHE A 351 -7.98 9.02 12.58
N LEU A 352 -8.27 8.85 11.29
CA LEU A 352 -7.98 9.87 10.26
C LEU A 352 -8.97 11.02 10.25
N ASP A 353 -10.14 10.89 10.89
CA ASP A 353 -11.14 11.96 10.97
C ASP A 353 -10.59 13.16 11.77
N PRO A 354 -10.44 14.34 11.15
CA PRO A 354 -9.90 15.52 11.82
C PRO A 354 -10.80 16.04 12.96
N SER A 355 -12.10 15.71 12.95
CA SER A 355 -13.04 16.09 14.01
C SER A 355 -12.83 15.33 15.32
N GLN A 356 -12.13 14.19 15.27
CA GLN A 356 -11.80 13.34 16.40
C GLN A 356 -10.51 13.76 17.13
N SER A 357 -10.16 15.05 17.11
CA SER A 357 -9.08 15.54 17.98
C SER A 357 -9.43 15.22 19.43
N ARG A 358 -8.60 14.43 20.13
CA ARG A 358 -8.78 14.17 21.56
C ARG A 358 -8.85 15.53 22.30
N PRO A 359 -9.81 15.73 23.18
CA PRO A 359 -9.75 16.88 24.09
C PRO A 359 -8.42 16.78 24.86
N LYS A 360 -7.68 17.89 24.88
CA LYS A 360 -6.42 18.04 25.64
C LYS A 360 -6.65 17.80 27.12
#